data_ba62a43f971251d90e6f7f1e36e85c8c
#
_entry.id   ba62a43f971251d90e6f7f1e36e85c8c
#
_cell.length_a   1.000
_cell.length_b   1.000
_cell.length_c   1.000
_cell.angle_alpha   90.00
_cell.angle_beta   90.00
_cell.angle_gamma   90.00
#
_symmetry.space_group_name_H-M   'P 1'
#
loop_
_entity.id
_entity.type
_entity.pdbx_description
1 polymer ?
#
loop_
_entity_poly.entity_id
_entity_poly.type
_entity_poly.pdbx_seq_one_letter_code
_entity_poly.pdbx_strand_id
1 'polypeptide(L)'
;QPSEGNERVNPTRADEFQIKQDSPGPGKWRGGAGVIKASTLLEADNTVMSYICDRERAVVWGVEGGLPSMPHGLMVKHADTGEEKWLGSVFSNYKIKSGDRFTRPTAGGGGYGDPLERDAERVRQDVIDEYVSVERAELDYGVVIKVIDADMLEYEIDDAATEKARAYIREHRVGWARMDPDRVSKMYQNGDINEMDAVRKYAVILDWGSGEVMHNSTRQFRESFEKRSVAHWT
;
A
#
# COMPACT_ATOMS: atom_id res chain seq x y z
N GLN A 1 21.94 9.00 1.09
CA GLN A 1 22.71 9.88 0.22
C GLN A 1 21.82 11.08 -0.13
N PRO A 2 22.34 12.33 -0.05
CA PRO A 2 21.61 13.53 -0.47
C PRO A 2 21.24 13.48 -1.96
N SER A 3 20.09 14.06 -2.32
CA SER A 3 19.61 14.06 -3.71
C SER A 3 20.62 14.73 -4.66
N GLU A 4 21.20 15.86 -4.25
CA GLU A 4 22.20 16.59 -5.01
C GLU A 4 23.46 15.76 -5.27
N GLY A 5 23.88 14.94 -4.29
CA GLY A 5 25.02 14.03 -4.46
C GLY A 5 24.73 12.92 -5.46
N ASN A 6 23.47 12.46 -5.53
CA ASN A 6 23.05 11.46 -6.51
C ASN A 6 22.96 12.05 -7.92
N GLU A 7 22.39 13.24 -8.06
CA GLU A 7 22.23 13.95 -9.33
C GLU A 7 23.57 14.33 -9.98
N ARG A 8 24.62 14.54 -9.17
CA ARG A 8 25.97 14.83 -9.69
C ARG A 8 26.65 13.63 -10.37
N VAL A 9 26.27 12.41 -10.01
CA VAL A 9 26.93 11.18 -10.51
C VAL A 9 26.05 10.37 -11.44
N ASN A 10 24.75 10.61 -11.42
CA ASN A 10 23.78 9.92 -12.28
C ASN A 10 23.00 10.96 -13.10
N PRO A 11 22.69 10.68 -14.38
CA PRO A 11 21.90 11.58 -15.21
C PRO A 11 20.41 11.51 -14.84
N THR A 12 20.09 11.75 -13.57
CA THR A 12 18.73 11.71 -13.04
C THR A 12 18.45 12.93 -12.22
N ARG A 13 17.21 13.42 -12.26
CA ARG A 13 16.70 14.46 -11.38
C ARG A 13 15.76 13.83 -10.36
N ALA A 14 15.93 14.17 -9.10
CA ALA A 14 14.99 13.78 -8.04
C ALA A 14 13.74 14.67 -8.12
N ASP A 15 12.59 14.10 -8.44
CA ASP A 15 11.34 14.84 -8.59
C ASP A 15 10.50 14.82 -7.31
N GLU A 16 10.59 13.74 -6.54
CA GLU A 16 9.72 13.51 -5.40
C GLU A 16 10.42 12.68 -4.33
N PHE A 17 10.27 13.08 -3.09
CA PHE A 17 10.65 12.30 -1.94
C PHE A 17 9.73 12.67 -0.76
N GLN A 18 8.72 11.85 -0.51
CA GLN A 18 7.72 12.10 0.51
C GLN A 18 7.26 10.81 1.21
N ILE A 19 6.59 10.96 2.34
CA ILE A 19 5.92 9.86 3.02
C ILE A 19 4.77 9.37 2.12
N LYS A 20 4.65 8.06 1.98
CA LYS A 20 3.52 7.48 1.25
C LYS A 20 2.34 7.26 2.20
N GLN A 21 1.26 8.01 1.96
CA GLN A 21 -0.02 7.81 2.62
C GLN A 21 -0.51 6.36 2.44
N ASP A 22 -1.19 5.82 3.43
CA ASP A 22 -1.76 4.46 3.47
C ASP A 22 -0.75 3.31 3.36
N SER A 23 0.55 3.59 3.32
CA SER A 23 1.58 2.57 3.28
C SER A 23 1.74 1.77 4.58
N PRO A 24 1.54 2.35 5.78
CA PRO A 24 1.65 1.60 7.03
C PRO A 24 0.64 0.46 7.13
N GLY A 25 1.06 -0.67 7.67
CA GLY A 25 0.13 -1.73 8.07
C GLY A 25 -0.77 -1.28 9.22
N PRO A 26 -2.11 -1.43 9.09
CA PRO A 26 -3.06 -1.11 10.15
C PRO A 26 -2.92 -2.02 11.36
N GLY A 27 -3.12 -1.48 12.55
CA GLY A 27 -3.09 -2.21 13.81
C GLY A 27 -3.53 -1.29 14.96
N LYS A 28 -3.73 -1.85 16.14
CA LYS A 28 -3.86 -1.05 17.38
C LYS A 28 -2.68 -0.09 17.50
N TRP A 29 -1.50 -0.59 17.12
CA TRP A 29 -0.29 0.17 16.87
C TRP A 29 0.02 0.10 15.36
N ARG A 30 -0.14 1.22 14.70
CA ARG A 30 0.13 1.36 13.26
C ARG A 30 1.62 1.11 12.98
N GLY A 31 1.92 0.45 11.87
CA GLY A 31 3.28 0.30 11.36
C GLY A 31 3.93 1.64 10.97
N GLY A 32 5.22 1.63 10.72
CA GLY A 32 5.93 2.78 10.16
C GLY A 32 5.53 3.04 8.71
N ALA A 33 5.52 4.31 8.29
CA ALA A 33 5.21 4.66 6.92
C ALA A 33 6.35 4.34 5.95
N GLY A 34 6.01 3.94 4.73
CA GLY A 34 6.90 3.92 3.60
C GLY A 34 7.07 5.31 2.99
N VAL A 35 7.92 5.39 1.98
CA VAL A 35 8.16 6.63 1.23
C VAL A 35 7.95 6.42 -0.26
N ILE A 36 7.59 7.49 -0.96
CA ILE A 36 7.67 7.55 -2.42
C ILE A 36 8.94 8.29 -2.78
N LYS A 37 9.70 7.68 -3.70
CA LYS A 37 10.79 8.36 -4.40
C LYS A 37 10.50 8.30 -5.90
N ALA A 38 10.50 9.45 -6.55
CA ALA A 38 10.45 9.51 -8.00
C ALA A 38 11.63 10.28 -8.54
N SER A 39 12.10 9.83 -9.70
CA SER A 39 13.20 10.49 -10.42
C SER A 39 12.94 10.41 -11.91
N THR A 40 13.35 11.43 -12.63
CA THR A 40 13.33 11.48 -14.09
C THR A 40 14.74 11.25 -14.64
N LEU A 41 14.87 10.37 -15.64
CA LEU A 41 16.09 10.22 -16.40
C LEU A 41 16.28 11.46 -17.29
N LEU A 42 17.43 12.11 -17.17
CA LEU A 42 17.78 13.26 -17.99
C LEU A 42 18.41 12.81 -19.32
N GLU A 43 19.39 13.52 -19.80
CA GLU A 43 20.08 13.24 -21.06
C GLU A 43 20.91 11.94 -20.94
N ALA A 44 20.37 10.84 -21.45
CA ALA A 44 21.08 9.56 -21.48
C ALA A 44 20.58 8.67 -22.63
N ASP A 45 21.47 8.36 -23.55
CA ASP A 45 21.20 7.42 -24.64
C ASP A 45 21.53 5.99 -24.21
N ASN A 46 20.75 5.02 -24.74
CA ASN A 46 20.96 3.59 -24.53
C ASN A 46 21.05 3.15 -23.05
N THR A 47 20.30 3.80 -22.19
CA THR A 47 20.29 3.50 -20.77
C THR A 47 19.40 2.30 -20.48
N VAL A 48 19.89 1.42 -19.63
CA VAL A 48 19.13 0.29 -19.08
C VAL A 48 19.04 0.43 -17.58
N MET A 49 17.90 0.04 -17.03
CA MET A 49 17.65 -0.01 -15.60
C MET A 49 17.50 -1.46 -15.14
N SER A 50 18.13 -1.78 -14.03
CA SER A 50 17.90 -3.02 -13.29
C SER A 50 17.50 -2.66 -11.87
N TYR A 51 16.58 -3.42 -11.31
CA TYR A 51 16.05 -3.16 -9.99
C TYR A 51 15.88 -4.46 -9.22
N ILE A 52 16.29 -4.47 -7.97
CA ILE A 52 16.08 -5.58 -7.04
C ILE A 52 15.62 -4.98 -5.73
N CYS A 53 14.47 -5.40 -5.28
CA CYS A 53 13.92 -5.06 -3.98
C CYS A 53 13.03 -6.19 -3.47
N ASP A 54 12.84 -6.23 -2.15
CA ASP A 54 11.95 -7.19 -1.50
C ASP A 54 10.55 -6.60 -1.30
N ARG A 55 9.60 -7.42 -0.82
CA ARG A 55 8.30 -7.01 -0.30
C ARG A 55 7.23 -6.62 -1.34
N GLU A 56 7.36 -7.07 -2.57
CA GLU A 56 6.28 -7.04 -3.56
C GLU A 56 5.30 -8.21 -3.31
N ARG A 57 5.84 -9.43 -3.34
CA ARG A 57 5.09 -10.69 -3.25
C ARG A 57 5.02 -11.25 -1.84
N ALA A 58 6.03 -10.95 -1.05
CA ALA A 58 6.11 -11.27 0.37
C ALA A 58 5.94 -9.98 1.18
N VAL A 59 4.74 -9.42 1.18
CA VAL A 59 4.41 -8.16 1.88
C VAL A 59 4.81 -8.21 3.35
N VAL A 60 5.07 -7.06 3.96
CA VAL A 60 5.35 -6.98 5.39
C VAL A 60 4.06 -7.26 6.14
N TRP A 61 3.98 -8.43 6.80
CA TRP A 61 2.79 -8.88 7.52
C TRP A 61 2.58 -8.10 8.83
N GLY A 62 1.33 -8.08 9.29
CA GLY A 62 1.00 -7.64 10.64
C GLY A 62 1.24 -8.76 11.67
N VAL A 63 1.15 -8.43 12.95
CA VAL A 63 1.36 -9.33 14.09
C VAL A 63 0.26 -9.10 15.12
N GLU A 64 -0.13 -10.15 15.86
CA GLU A 64 -1.14 -10.09 16.94
C GLU A 64 -2.48 -9.45 16.49
N GLY A 65 -2.94 -9.79 15.30
CA GLY A 65 -4.18 -9.25 14.74
C GLY A 65 -3.99 -8.07 13.78
N GLY A 66 -2.78 -7.52 13.67
CA GLY A 66 -2.48 -6.42 12.76
C GLY A 66 -2.53 -6.82 11.28
N LEU A 67 -2.69 -5.83 10.42
CA LEU A 67 -2.76 -6.00 8.98
C LEU A 67 -1.41 -5.71 8.30
N PRO A 68 -1.20 -6.24 7.09
CA PRO A 68 0.03 -6.01 6.35
C PRO A 68 0.16 -4.57 5.83
N SER A 69 1.40 -4.17 5.59
CA SER A 69 1.71 -2.92 4.90
C SER A 69 1.38 -3.00 3.41
N MET A 70 1.53 -1.87 2.73
CA MET A 70 1.47 -1.80 1.29
C MET A 70 2.63 -2.58 0.64
N PRO A 71 2.42 -3.25 -0.52
CA PRO A 71 3.49 -3.85 -1.29
C PRO A 71 4.46 -2.81 -1.87
N HIS A 72 5.67 -3.27 -2.18
CA HIS A 72 6.75 -2.51 -2.79
C HIS A 72 6.93 -2.89 -4.26
N GLY A 73 7.39 -1.95 -5.08
CA GLY A 73 7.77 -2.22 -6.47
C GLY A 73 8.23 -0.95 -7.18
N LEU A 74 8.38 -1.01 -8.48
CA LEU A 74 8.79 0.11 -9.31
C LEU A 74 7.82 0.29 -10.48
N MET A 75 7.44 1.52 -10.72
CA MET A 75 6.64 1.94 -11.86
C MET A 75 7.44 2.88 -12.74
N VAL A 76 7.33 2.70 -14.05
CA VAL A 76 7.90 3.62 -15.05
C VAL A 76 6.77 4.28 -15.82
N LYS A 77 6.89 5.61 -15.98
CA LYS A 77 6.08 6.39 -16.90
C LYS A 77 6.94 6.81 -18.08
N HIS A 78 6.60 6.34 -19.28
CA HIS A 78 7.32 6.67 -20.50
C HIS A 78 7.00 8.08 -20.98
N ALA A 79 8.03 8.89 -21.24
CA ALA A 79 7.86 10.27 -21.65
C ALA A 79 7.23 10.42 -23.04
N ASP A 80 7.54 9.52 -23.96
CA ASP A 80 7.08 9.56 -25.36
C ASP A 80 5.63 9.13 -25.53
N THR A 81 5.15 8.17 -24.74
CA THR A 81 3.79 7.60 -24.85
C THR A 81 2.85 8.03 -23.72
N GLY A 82 3.41 8.46 -22.58
CA GLY A 82 2.66 8.66 -21.34
C GLY A 82 2.22 7.35 -20.65
N GLU A 83 2.57 6.20 -21.22
CA GLU A 83 2.23 4.89 -20.65
C GLU A 83 2.90 4.71 -19.29
N GLU A 84 2.10 4.27 -18.31
CA GLU A 84 2.59 3.87 -17.00
C GLU A 84 2.63 2.34 -16.92
N LYS A 85 3.78 1.81 -16.53
CA LYS A 85 4.01 0.38 -16.44
C LYS A 85 4.59 -0.02 -15.10
N TRP A 86 3.90 -0.92 -14.42
CA TRP A 86 4.44 -1.58 -13.24
C TRP A 86 5.46 -2.65 -13.65
N LEU A 87 6.68 -2.54 -13.11
CA LEU A 87 7.77 -3.47 -13.41
C LEU A 87 8.05 -4.45 -12.26
N GLY A 88 7.39 -4.26 -11.13
CA GLY A 88 7.59 -5.08 -9.95
C GLY A 88 8.87 -4.76 -9.19
N SER A 89 9.32 -5.73 -8.39
CA SER A 89 10.46 -5.57 -7.48
C SER A 89 11.75 -6.17 -8.01
N VAL A 90 11.71 -7.01 -9.04
CA VAL A 90 12.90 -7.69 -9.59
C VAL A 90 12.84 -7.72 -11.11
N PHE A 91 13.70 -6.94 -11.73
CA PHE A 91 13.89 -6.98 -13.19
C PHE A 91 15.31 -6.53 -13.57
N SER A 92 15.74 -6.85 -14.78
CA SER A 92 17.03 -6.44 -15.32
C SER A 92 16.91 -6.00 -16.77
N ASN A 93 17.87 -5.16 -17.20
CA ASN A 93 18.01 -4.72 -18.59
C ASN A 93 16.73 -4.05 -19.19
N TYR A 94 15.90 -3.42 -18.36
CA TYR A 94 14.76 -2.66 -18.86
C TYR A 94 15.25 -1.37 -19.53
N LYS A 95 14.90 -1.17 -20.80
CA LYS A 95 15.30 0.01 -21.55
C LYS A 95 14.49 1.21 -21.12
N ILE A 96 15.17 2.29 -20.75
CA ILE A 96 14.61 3.58 -20.41
C ILE A 96 15.20 4.68 -21.31
N LYS A 97 14.45 5.75 -21.53
CA LYS A 97 14.81 6.87 -22.39
C LYS A 97 14.88 8.17 -21.58
N SER A 98 15.54 9.15 -22.12
CA SER A 98 15.51 10.51 -21.59
C SER A 98 14.08 11.01 -21.43
N GLY A 99 13.76 11.59 -20.27
CA GLY A 99 12.42 12.02 -19.90
C GLY A 99 11.57 10.97 -19.18
N ASP A 100 11.92 9.66 -19.23
CA ASP A 100 11.20 8.63 -18.50
C ASP A 100 11.28 8.87 -16.99
N ARG A 101 10.12 8.78 -16.31
CA ARG A 101 10.03 8.92 -14.85
C ARG A 101 9.83 7.57 -14.22
N PHE A 102 10.62 7.26 -13.22
CA PHE A 102 10.48 6.04 -12.43
C PHE A 102 10.16 6.35 -10.98
N THR A 103 9.11 5.71 -10.49
CA THR A 103 8.55 5.90 -9.16
C THR A 103 8.73 4.63 -8.33
N ARG A 104 9.25 4.77 -7.13
CA ARG A 104 9.55 3.70 -6.18
C ARG A 104 8.80 3.91 -4.87
N PRO A 105 7.56 3.44 -4.74
CA PRO A 105 6.89 3.40 -3.45
C PRO A 105 7.53 2.30 -2.59
N THR A 106 8.04 2.62 -1.40
CA THR A 106 8.55 1.60 -0.48
C THR A 106 7.42 1.03 0.37
N ALA A 107 7.56 -0.23 0.80
CA ALA A 107 6.66 -0.81 1.78
C ALA A 107 6.75 -0.06 3.11
N GLY A 108 5.65 -0.02 3.84
CA GLY A 108 5.64 0.37 5.25
C GLY A 108 5.98 -0.81 6.17
N GLY A 109 5.93 -0.60 7.47
CA GLY A 109 5.94 -1.64 8.49
C GLY A 109 4.55 -2.27 8.64
N GLY A 110 4.46 -3.54 9.07
CA GLY A 110 3.21 -4.18 9.41
C GLY A 110 2.61 -3.63 10.71
N GLY A 111 1.29 -3.73 10.87
CA GLY A 111 0.59 -3.32 12.09
C GLY A 111 0.76 -4.33 13.22
N TYR A 112 0.59 -3.89 14.46
CA TYR A 112 0.57 -4.73 15.65
C TYR A 112 -0.76 -4.59 16.39
N GLY A 113 -1.39 -5.70 16.74
CA GLY A 113 -2.70 -5.75 17.40
C GLY A 113 -3.86 -5.43 16.45
N ASP A 114 -5.07 -5.75 16.87
CA ASP A 114 -6.28 -5.55 16.05
C ASP A 114 -6.47 -4.05 15.70
N PRO A 115 -6.54 -3.66 14.41
CA PRO A 115 -6.76 -2.27 14.03
C PRO A 115 -8.10 -1.70 14.53
N LEU A 116 -9.12 -2.53 14.76
CA LEU A 116 -10.40 -2.09 15.30
C LEU A 116 -10.33 -1.69 16.79
N GLU A 117 -9.21 -2.00 17.47
CA GLU A 117 -8.92 -1.55 18.84
C GLU A 117 -8.11 -0.24 18.90
N ARG A 118 -7.68 0.29 17.75
CA ARG A 118 -6.98 1.57 17.73
C ARG A 118 -7.93 2.68 18.19
N ASP A 119 -7.43 3.52 19.08
CA ASP A 119 -8.13 4.72 19.53
C ASP A 119 -8.55 5.58 18.31
N ALA A 120 -9.83 5.93 18.22
CA ALA A 120 -10.38 6.64 17.08
C ALA A 120 -9.76 8.04 16.91
N GLU A 121 -9.41 8.70 18.04
CA GLU A 121 -8.73 9.99 18.00
C GLU A 121 -7.30 9.89 17.43
N ARG A 122 -6.60 8.77 17.69
CA ARG A 122 -5.30 8.51 17.04
C ARG A 122 -5.43 8.25 15.55
N VAL A 123 -6.54 7.63 15.10
CA VAL A 123 -6.80 7.46 13.67
C VAL A 123 -7.10 8.81 13.02
N ARG A 124 -7.91 9.67 13.67
CA ARG A 124 -8.15 11.03 13.20
C ARG A 124 -6.85 11.83 13.09
N GLN A 125 -5.96 11.72 14.09
CA GLN A 125 -4.65 12.37 14.04
C GLN A 125 -3.79 11.83 12.88
N ASP A 126 -3.79 10.49 12.63
CA ASP A 126 -3.10 9.90 11.48
C ASP A 126 -3.65 10.45 10.14
N VAL A 127 -4.93 10.83 10.08
CA VAL A 127 -5.53 11.49 8.88
C VAL A 127 -5.03 12.91 8.74
N ILE A 128 -5.01 13.69 9.84
CA ILE A 128 -4.47 15.06 9.85
C ILE A 128 -2.99 15.09 9.43
N ASP A 129 -2.22 14.11 9.91
CA ASP A 129 -0.79 13.96 9.61
C ASP A 129 -0.53 13.28 8.24
N GLU A 130 -1.57 13.01 7.45
CA GLU A 130 -1.52 12.39 6.12
C GLU A 130 -0.89 10.98 6.07
N TYR A 131 -0.81 10.27 7.20
CA TYR A 131 -0.40 8.86 7.23
C TYR A 131 -1.47 7.92 6.75
N VAL A 132 -2.74 8.26 7.00
CA VAL A 132 -3.93 7.47 6.65
C VAL A 132 -4.92 8.37 5.93
N SER A 133 -5.50 7.91 4.83
CA SER A 133 -6.58 8.63 4.16
C SER A 133 -7.90 8.50 4.93
N VAL A 134 -8.83 9.42 4.70
CA VAL A 134 -10.19 9.34 5.28
C VAL A 134 -10.86 8.01 4.91
N GLU A 135 -10.70 7.57 3.66
CA GLU A 135 -11.22 6.29 3.18
C GLU A 135 -10.62 5.12 3.96
N ARG A 136 -9.30 5.11 4.17
CA ARG A 136 -8.63 4.03 4.90
C ARG A 136 -8.87 4.06 6.40
N ALA A 137 -9.18 5.22 6.97
CA ALA A 137 -9.64 5.30 8.35
C ALA A 137 -10.91 4.46 8.56
N GLU A 138 -11.86 4.50 7.61
CA GLU A 138 -13.06 3.68 7.66
C GLU A 138 -12.77 2.21 7.29
N LEU A 139 -12.12 1.94 6.16
CA LEU A 139 -11.93 0.58 5.65
C LEU A 139 -11.02 -0.29 6.52
N ASP A 140 -9.93 0.29 7.04
CA ASP A 140 -8.91 -0.46 7.79
C ASP A 140 -9.13 -0.43 9.31
N TYR A 141 -9.70 0.67 9.86
CA TYR A 141 -9.85 0.88 11.31
C TYR A 141 -11.32 0.97 11.76
N GLY A 142 -12.26 1.02 10.81
CA GLY A 142 -13.68 1.24 11.09
C GLY A 142 -13.95 2.60 11.74
N VAL A 143 -13.12 3.62 11.48
CA VAL A 143 -13.31 4.98 12.02
C VAL A 143 -13.86 5.87 10.92
N VAL A 144 -15.11 6.31 11.11
CA VAL A 144 -15.79 7.19 10.17
C VAL A 144 -15.48 8.64 10.50
N ILE A 145 -14.83 9.32 9.55
CA ILE A 145 -14.40 10.71 9.71
C ILE A 145 -15.18 11.61 8.77
N LYS A 146 -15.79 12.66 9.33
CA LYS A 146 -16.40 13.76 8.61
C LYS A 146 -15.36 14.82 8.31
N VAL A 147 -15.20 15.16 7.04
CA VAL A 147 -14.36 16.28 6.60
C VAL A 147 -15.20 17.55 6.71
N ILE A 148 -14.87 18.42 7.66
CA ILE A 148 -15.54 19.71 7.85
C ILE A 148 -14.89 20.76 6.97
N ASP A 149 -13.55 20.89 7.08
CA ASP A 149 -12.76 21.76 6.22
C ASP A 149 -11.39 21.10 6.00
N ALA A 150 -11.13 20.66 4.77
CA ALA A 150 -9.88 19.97 4.42
C ALA A 150 -8.69 20.93 4.43
N ASP A 151 -8.87 22.18 4.02
CA ASP A 151 -7.79 23.18 3.96
C ASP A 151 -7.34 23.63 5.36
N MET A 152 -8.30 23.64 6.31
CA MET A 152 -8.03 23.96 7.71
C MET A 152 -7.73 22.74 8.57
N LEU A 153 -7.69 21.55 7.99
CA LEU A 153 -7.48 20.25 8.66
C LEU A 153 -8.53 19.97 9.76
N GLU A 154 -9.75 20.42 9.53
CA GLU A 154 -10.88 20.22 10.45
C GLU A 154 -11.60 18.91 10.13
N TYR A 155 -11.37 17.90 10.96
CA TYR A 155 -11.94 16.57 10.85
C TYR A 155 -12.65 16.18 12.15
N GLU A 156 -13.84 15.60 12.05
CA GLU A 156 -14.62 15.12 13.19
C GLU A 156 -14.88 13.62 13.08
N ILE A 157 -14.89 12.92 14.21
CA ILE A 157 -15.26 11.50 14.28
C ILE A 157 -16.78 11.42 14.39
N ASP A 158 -17.41 10.58 13.53
CA ASP A 158 -18.77 10.14 13.73
C ASP A 158 -18.79 8.88 14.61
N ASP A 159 -18.97 9.04 15.91
CA ASP A 159 -18.91 7.95 16.88
C ASP A 159 -19.94 6.84 16.58
N ALA A 160 -21.18 7.23 16.26
CA ALA A 160 -22.25 6.27 15.97
C ALA A 160 -22.02 5.48 14.68
N ALA A 161 -21.50 6.13 13.64
CA ALA A 161 -21.11 5.47 12.41
C ALA A 161 -19.86 4.59 12.61
N THR A 162 -18.88 5.04 13.40
CA THR A 162 -17.69 4.30 13.78
C THR A 162 -18.03 2.99 14.50
N GLU A 163 -18.93 3.02 15.47
CA GLU A 163 -19.38 1.81 16.16
C GLU A 163 -20.00 0.80 15.19
N LYS A 164 -20.87 1.25 14.30
CA LYS A 164 -21.49 0.42 13.26
C LYS A 164 -20.47 -0.16 12.27
N ALA A 165 -19.54 0.67 11.80
CA ALA A 165 -18.50 0.24 10.87
C ALA A 165 -17.59 -0.84 11.50
N ARG A 166 -17.16 -0.63 12.74
CA ARG A 166 -16.38 -1.63 13.49
C ARG A 166 -17.13 -2.93 13.71
N ALA A 167 -18.41 -2.87 14.06
CA ALA A 167 -19.26 -4.06 14.20
C ALA A 167 -19.37 -4.84 12.88
N TYR A 168 -19.62 -4.13 11.78
CA TYR A 168 -19.74 -4.70 10.45
C TYR A 168 -18.43 -5.37 10.00
N ILE A 169 -17.28 -4.72 10.21
CA ILE A 169 -15.98 -5.29 9.87
C ILE A 169 -15.72 -6.55 10.69
N ARG A 170 -15.96 -6.55 12.01
CA ARG A 170 -15.77 -7.73 12.87
C ARG A 170 -16.58 -8.94 12.38
N GLU A 171 -17.83 -8.71 12.00
CA GLU A 171 -18.71 -9.78 11.50
C GLU A 171 -18.22 -10.40 10.19
N HIS A 172 -17.65 -9.60 9.28
CA HIS A 172 -17.39 -10.03 7.90
C HIS A 172 -15.93 -10.34 7.60
N ARG A 173 -14.95 -9.77 8.33
CA ARG A 173 -13.52 -9.81 7.98
C ARG A 173 -12.93 -11.20 7.79
N VAL A 174 -13.36 -12.19 8.58
CA VAL A 174 -12.89 -13.56 8.43
C VAL A 174 -13.37 -14.17 7.11
N GLY A 175 -14.62 -13.90 6.74
CA GLY A 175 -15.17 -14.33 5.44
C GLY A 175 -14.45 -13.69 4.26
N TRP A 176 -14.14 -12.40 4.37
CA TRP A 176 -13.37 -11.71 3.36
C TRP A 176 -11.96 -12.29 3.17
N ALA A 177 -11.23 -12.53 4.25
CA ALA A 177 -9.88 -13.11 4.23
C ALA A 177 -9.82 -14.50 3.59
N ARG A 178 -10.96 -15.21 3.54
CA ARG A 178 -11.11 -16.56 2.97
C ARG A 178 -11.78 -16.57 1.60
N MET A 179 -12.10 -15.41 1.04
CA MET A 179 -12.72 -15.30 -0.29
C MET A 179 -11.87 -15.98 -1.36
N ASP A 180 -12.54 -16.57 -2.36
CA ASP A 180 -11.88 -17.21 -3.49
C ASP A 180 -10.91 -16.23 -4.20
N PRO A 181 -9.62 -16.58 -4.40
CA PRO A 181 -8.63 -15.68 -4.97
C PRO A 181 -8.95 -15.24 -6.41
N ASP A 182 -9.56 -16.12 -7.23
CA ASP A 182 -9.89 -15.78 -8.60
C ASP A 182 -11.05 -14.76 -8.66
N ARG A 183 -11.95 -14.81 -7.67
CA ARG A 183 -12.98 -13.77 -7.51
C ARG A 183 -12.35 -12.42 -7.14
N VAL A 184 -11.38 -12.42 -6.23
CA VAL A 184 -10.65 -11.19 -5.83
C VAL A 184 -9.89 -10.61 -7.03
N SER A 185 -9.23 -11.45 -7.83
CA SER A 185 -8.57 -11.04 -9.07
C SER A 185 -9.53 -10.33 -10.03
N LYS A 186 -10.72 -10.89 -10.26
CA LYS A 186 -11.75 -10.26 -11.10
C LYS A 186 -12.21 -8.91 -10.55
N MET A 187 -12.39 -8.78 -9.24
CA MET A 187 -12.74 -7.51 -8.60
C MET A 187 -11.65 -6.46 -8.82
N TYR A 188 -10.38 -6.85 -8.72
CA TYR A 188 -9.25 -5.96 -8.98
C TYR A 188 -9.20 -5.54 -10.47
N GLN A 189 -9.32 -6.48 -11.39
CA GLN A 189 -9.32 -6.22 -12.84
C GLN A 189 -10.49 -5.32 -13.28
N ASN A 190 -11.61 -5.39 -12.59
CA ASN A 190 -12.77 -4.52 -12.82
C ASN A 190 -12.61 -3.12 -12.19
N GLY A 191 -11.61 -2.91 -11.33
CA GLY A 191 -11.45 -1.67 -10.58
C GLY A 191 -12.34 -1.53 -9.35
N ASP A 192 -13.00 -2.63 -8.91
CA ASP A 192 -13.86 -2.64 -7.71
C ASP A 192 -13.05 -2.54 -6.41
N ILE A 193 -11.78 -2.95 -6.46
CA ILE A 193 -10.83 -2.95 -5.34
C ILE A 193 -9.44 -2.57 -5.82
N ASN A 194 -8.58 -2.12 -4.90
CA ASN A 194 -7.18 -1.83 -5.16
C ASN A 194 -6.23 -2.88 -4.54
N GLU A 195 -4.92 -2.67 -4.68
CA GLU A 195 -3.87 -3.57 -4.17
C GLU A 195 -3.95 -3.76 -2.65
N MET A 196 -4.25 -2.69 -1.92
CA MET A 196 -4.35 -2.74 -0.46
C MET A 196 -5.53 -3.58 -0.01
N ASP A 197 -6.67 -3.48 -0.71
CA ASP A 197 -7.84 -4.31 -0.41
C ASP A 197 -7.55 -5.77 -0.67
N ALA A 198 -6.92 -6.10 -1.82
CA ALA A 198 -6.56 -7.47 -2.14
C ALA A 198 -5.69 -8.09 -1.03
N VAL A 199 -4.72 -7.35 -0.52
CA VAL A 199 -3.79 -7.82 0.52
C VAL A 199 -4.41 -7.78 1.91
N ARG A 200 -5.00 -6.65 2.33
CA ARG A 200 -5.44 -6.43 3.72
C ARG A 200 -6.77 -7.08 4.04
N LYS A 201 -7.70 -7.01 3.10
CA LYS A 201 -9.06 -7.49 3.30
C LYS A 201 -9.24 -8.93 2.85
N TYR A 202 -8.67 -9.30 1.71
CA TYR A 202 -8.89 -10.59 1.06
C TYR A 202 -7.72 -11.56 1.20
N ALA A 203 -6.59 -11.12 1.72
CA ALA A 203 -5.36 -11.91 1.87
C ALA A 203 -4.94 -12.59 0.55
N VAL A 204 -4.98 -11.85 -0.56
CA VAL A 204 -4.61 -12.32 -1.89
C VAL A 204 -3.44 -11.50 -2.42
N ILE A 205 -2.44 -12.19 -2.97
CA ILE A 205 -1.33 -11.57 -3.68
C ILE A 205 -1.59 -11.68 -5.17
N LEU A 206 -1.66 -10.54 -5.84
CA LEU A 206 -1.84 -10.43 -7.28
C LEU A 206 -0.52 -10.00 -7.95
N ASP A 207 -0.40 -10.30 -9.21
CA ASP A 207 0.50 -9.54 -10.08
C ASP A 207 -0.16 -8.19 -10.36
N TRP A 208 0.42 -7.11 -9.83
CA TRP A 208 -0.20 -5.78 -9.85
C TRP A 208 -0.29 -5.16 -11.26
N GLY A 209 0.47 -5.70 -12.22
CA GLY A 209 0.38 -5.27 -13.63
C GLY A 209 -0.74 -5.96 -14.40
N SER A 210 -0.94 -7.26 -14.20
CA SER A 210 -1.96 -8.05 -14.91
C SER A 210 -3.24 -8.29 -14.10
N GLY A 211 -3.17 -8.18 -12.78
CA GLY A 211 -4.24 -8.54 -11.86
C GLY A 211 -4.42 -10.05 -11.67
N GLU A 212 -3.51 -10.88 -12.19
CA GLU A 212 -3.57 -12.33 -12.05
C GLU A 212 -3.17 -12.81 -10.66
N VAL A 213 -3.79 -13.89 -10.19
CA VAL A 213 -3.47 -14.47 -8.88
C VAL A 213 -2.10 -15.12 -8.88
N MET A 214 -1.26 -14.70 -7.95
CA MET A 214 0.01 -15.38 -7.65
C MET A 214 -0.24 -16.52 -6.66
N HIS A 215 -0.74 -17.67 -7.14
CA HIS A 215 -1.27 -18.76 -6.30
C HIS A 215 -0.30 -19.23 -5.20
N ASN A 216 1.00 -19.43 -5.52
CA ASN A 216 1.97 -19.85 -4.51
C ASN A 216 2.19 -18.80 -3.43
N SER A 217 2.33 -17.53 -3.82
CA SER A 217 2.48 -16.40 -2.89
C SER A 217 1.24 -16.21 -2.04
N THR A 218 0.06 -16.28 -2.65
CA THR A 218 -1.24 -16.20 -1.96
C THR A 218 -1.40 -17.32 -0.92
N ARG A 219 -1.06 -18.55 -1.26
CA ARG A 219 -1.13 -19.67 -0.31
C ARG A 219 -0.23 -19.44 0.90
N GLN A 220 1.04 -19.13 0.67
CA GLN A 220 2.01 -18.86 1.75
C GLN A 220 1.60 -17.66 2.60
N PHE A 221 1.09 -16.61 1.94
CA PHE A 221 0.61 -15.42 2.63
C PHE A 221 -0.59 -15.73 3.50
N ARG A 222 -1.60 -16.48 3.01
CA ARG A 222 -2.78 -16.86 3.77
C ARG A 222 -2.46 -17.73 4.99
N GLU A 223 -1.53 -18.67 4.88
CA GLU A 223 -1.05 -19.46 6.01
C GLU A 223 -0.46 -18.58 7.12
N SER A 224 0.31 -17.57 6.72
CA SER A 224 0.88 -16.59 7.64
C SER A 224 -0.17 -15.64 8.21
N PHE A 225 -1.09 -15.15 7.37
CA PHE A 225 -2.16 -14.23 7.74
C PHE A 225 -3.14 -14.86 8.72
N GLU A 226 -3.51 -16.12 8.51
CA GLU A 226 -4.37 -16.87 9.45
C GLU A 226 -3.74 -16.91 10.84
N LYS A 227 -2.45 -17.24 10.94
CA LYS A 227 -1.74 -17.38 12.22
C LYS A 227 -1.48 -16.04 12.92
N ARG A 228 -1.18 -14.98 12.15
CA ARG A 228 -0.69 -13.70 12.69
C ARG A 228 -1.77 -12.65 12.87
N SER A 229 -2.83 -12.73 12.07
CA SER A 229 -3.92 -11.76 12.06
C SER A 229 -5.25 -12.42 12.44
N VAL A 230 -5.78 -13.32 11.63
CA VAL A 230 -7.13 -13.89 11.85
C VAL A 230 -7.27 -14.60 13.21
N ALA A 231 -6.28 -15.37 13.64
CA ALA A 231 -6.29 -16.08 14.91
C ALA A 231 -6.38 -15.15 16.15
N HIS A 232 -6.09 -13.86 15.98
CA HIS A 232 -6.13 -12.86 17.05
C HIS A 232 -7.34 -11.92 16.95
N TRP A 233 -8.20 -12.13 15.96
CA TRP A 233 -9.42 -11.34 15.83
C TRP A 233 -10.53 -11.95 16.68
N THR A 234 -10.74 -11.42 17.83
CA THR A 234 -11.81 -11.80 18.77
C THR A 234 -13.08 -10.98 18.57
#